data_f453853c351c7890414e96da90b8d7b2
#
_entry.id   f453853c351c7890414e96da90b8d7b2
#
_cell.length_a   1.000
_cell.length_b   1.000
_cell.length_c   1.000
_cell.angle_alpha   90.00
_cell.angle_beta   90.00
_cell.angle_gamma   90.00
#
_symmetry.space_group_name_H-M   'P 1'
#
loop_
_entity.id
_entity.type
_entity.pdbx_description
1 polymer ?
#
loop_
_entity_poly.entity_id
_entity_poly.type
_entity_poly.pdbx_seq_one_letter_code
_entity_poly.pdbx_strand_id
1 'polypeptide(L)'
;MNFTLKQIAEIVDGKIIGNENLTVLSINTLQDATENELSFFGNPKYEHFIKTTKAAAILVPENTNISQYEGKTFILVKDPQAAYGKILTIINEAKIAKIKVFISPKATIEKDVTLGKNVSIGHNVVIEENTQIGDNTKIMANVFIGQNVKIGKNCLIYPNVTIREDTIIGDDCILNPGVVLGGDGFGFVSEGEKVLKKPQLGYVEIGNNVEIGANTTVDRATLPSSKTYIGDNTKIDNLVMIAHNVHIGKNSTIVAQVGIAGSTAVGNHVTLAGQVGIVGHVKIGDNVMIGAQAGVTNDIPANQVVSGEPLQPYRRYLQTKAIIKKLPEIYATIKDLEKKINKKED
;
A
#
# COMPACT_ATOMS: atom_id res chain seq x y z
N MET A 1 5.09 -23.06 -11.66
CA MET A 1 5.48 -22.34 -12.87
C MET A 1 6.11 -23.34 -13.82
N ASN A 2 5.95 -23.21 -15.10
CA ASN A 2 6.62 -24.04 -16.10
C ASN A 2 6.69 -23.19 -17.38
N PHE A 3 7.71 -22.33 -17.48
CA PHE A 3 7.90 -21.42 -18.59
C PHE A 3 9.22 -21.71 -19.29
N THR A 4 9.21 -21.70 -20.61
CA THR A 4 10.44 -21.65 -21.40
C THR A 4 11.07 -20.26 -21.30
N LEU A 5 12.39 -20.14 -21.48
CA LEU A 5 13.03 -18.83 -21.48
C LEU A 5 12.52 -17.92 -22.59
N LYS A 6 12.09 -18.49 -23.73
CA LYS A 6 11.45 -17.74 -24.82
C LYS A 6 10.16 -17.05 -24.35
N GLN A 7 9.28 -17.78 -23.66
CA GLN A 7 8.07 -17.19 -23.09
C GLN A 7 8.37 -16.07 -22.07
N ILE A 8 9.39 -16.26 -21.24
CA ILE A 8 9.81 -15.23 -20.30
C ILE A 8 10.34 -14.01 -21.03
N ALA A 9 11.20 -14.19 -22.02
CA ALA A 9 11.76 -13.10 -22.81
C ALA A 9 10.66 -12.27 -23.51
N GLU A 10 9.65 -12.93 -24.08
CA GLU A 10 8.48 -12.27 -24.66
C GLU A 10 7.70 -11.44 -23.63
N ILE A 11 7.45 -12.01 -22.43
CA ILE A 11 6.73 -11.34 -21.34
C ILE A 11 7.43 -10.04 -20.90
N VAL A 12 8.77 -10.07 -20.82
CA VAL A 12 9.57 -8.96 -20.31
C VAL A 12 10.19 -8.08 -21.39
N ASP A 13 9.90 -8.35 -22.66
CA ASP A 13 10.52 -7.69 -23.81
C ASP A 13 12.07 -7.74 -23.73
N GLY A 14 12.58 -8.94 -23.47
CA GLY A 14 13.99 -9.19 -23.20
C GLY A 14 14.67 -10.01 -24.29
N LYS A 15 16.01 -9.89 -24.36
CA LYS A 15 16.87 -10.64 -25.31
C LYS A 15 17.62 -11.75 -24.58
N ILE A 16 17.46 -13.01 -25.03
CA ILE A 16 18.19 -14.15 -24.48
C ILE A 16 19.63 -14.18 -25.02
N ILE A 17 20.59 -14.39 -24.13
CA ILE A 17 22.00 -14.70 -24.47
C ILE A 17 22.39 -15.98 -23.74
N GLY A 18 22.73 -17.02 -24.48
CA GLY A 18 23.04 -18.36 -23.95
C GLY A 18 22.04 -19.42 -24.39
N ASN A 19 21.72 -20.38 -23.53
CA ASN A 19 20.85 -21.51 -23.86
C ASN A 19 19.35 -21.10 -23.79
N GLU A 20 18.73 -20.87 -24.93
CA GLU A 20 17.32 -20.50 -25.04
C GLU A 20 16.31 -21.64 -24.79
N ASN A 21 16.78 -22.88 -24.76
CA ASN A 21 15.92 -24.07 -24.60
C ASN A 21 15.66 -24.45 -23.14
N LEU A 22 16.16 -23.66 -22.20
CA LEU A 22 15.94 -23.90 -20.79
C LEU A 22 14.48 -23.62 -20.40
N THR A 23 14.03 -24.37 -19.41
CA THR A 23 12.73 -24.18 -18.77
C THR A 23 12.94 -23.88 -17.30
N VAL A 24 12.19 -22.93 -16.76
CA VAL A 24 12.27 -22.58 -15.36
C VAL A 24 10.95 -22.87 -14.64
N LEU A 25 11.08 -23.36 -13.42
CA LEU A 25 9.97 -23.80 -12.58
C LEU A 25 9.60 -22.77 -11.50
N SER A 26 10.53 -21.90 -11.15
CA SER A 26 10.40 -20.90 -10.11
C SER A 26 11.32 -19.72 -10.36
N ILE A 27 11.29 -18.74 -9.46
CA ILE A 27 12.18 -17.59 -9.44
C ILE A 27 12.70 -17.39 -8.02
N ASN A 28 14.00 -17.06 -7.88
CA ASN A 28 14.65 -16.94 -6.58
C ASN A 28 15.76 -15.88 -6.62
N THR A 29 16.37 -15.58 -5.47
CA THR A 29 17.51 -14.67 -5.37
C THR A 29 18.73 -15.28 -6.08
N LEU A 30 19.73 -14.43 -6.43
CA LEU A 30 20.99 -14.94 -7.01
C LEU A 30 21.70 -15.91 -6.07
N GLN A 31 21.58 -15.75 -4.76
CA GLN A 31 22.24 -16.55 -3.74
C GLN A 31 21.63 -17.95 -3.62
N ASP A 32 20.31 -18.03 -3.67
CA ASP A 32 19.55 -19.25 -3.30
C ASP A 32 18.97 -19.98 -4.52
N ALA A 33 19.11 -19.42 -5.73
CA ALA A 33 18.57 -20.02 -6.94
C ALA A 33 19.21 -21.36 -7.27
N THR A 34 18.36 -22.29 -7.72
CA THR A 34 18.74 -23.62 -8.19
C THR A 34 18.76 -23.70 -9.73
N GLU A 35 19.19 -24.84 -10.28
CA GLU A 35 19.35 -25.06 -11.72
C GLU A 35 18.02 -25.00 -12.53
N ASN A 36 16.88 -24.98 -11.85
CA ASN A 36 15.56 -24.86 -12.47
C ASN A 36 14.87 -23.53 -12.16
N GLU A 37 15.61 -22.53 -11.70
CA GLU A 37 15.04 -21.25 -11.28
C GLU A 37 15.62 -20.09 -12.08
N LEU A 38 14.76 -19.11 -12.35
CA LEU A 38 15.14 -17.79 -12.85
C LEU A 38 15.64 -16.94 -11.68
N SER A 39 16.62 -16.08 -11.93
CA SER A 39 17.00 -15.04 -10.98
C SER A 39 17.06 -13.66 -11.65
N PHE A 40 17.36 -12.63 -10.89
CA PHE A 40 17.49 -11.28 -11.42
C PHE A 40 18.62 -10.50 -10.73
N PHE A 41 19.25 -9.61 -11.49
CA PHE A 41 20.27 -8.70 -11.03
C PHE A 41 19.82 -7.26 -11.28
N GLY A 42 19.50 -6.53 -10.23
CA GLY A 42 19.06 -5.13 -10.28
C GLY A 42 19.81 -4.21 -9.33
N ASN A 43 20.71 -4.77 -8.48
CA ASN A 43 21.47 -3.98 -7.52
C ASN A 43 22.97 -4.39 -7.55
N PRO A 44 23.88 -3.44 -7.81
CA PRO A 44 25.33 -3.71 -7.89
C PRO A 44 25.95 -4.45 -6.70
N LYS A 45 25.38 -4.29 -5.50
CA LYS A 45 25.84 -5.01 -4.30
C LYS A 45 25.83 -6.53 -4.45
N TYR A 46 24.99 -7.08 -5.33
CA TYR A 46 24.81 -8.51 -5.53
C TYR A 46 25.54 -9.04 -6.77
N GLU A 47 26.33 -8.22 -7.47
CA GLU A 47 27.02 -8.60 -8.69
C GLU A 47 27.94 -9.81 -8.50
N HIS A 48 28.62 -9.89 -7.37
CA HIS A 48 29.54 -11.00 -7.07
C HIS A 48 28.83 -12.37 -7.02
N PHE A 49 27.53 -12.42 -6.80
CA PHE A 49 26.76 -13.66 -6.83
C PHE A 49 26.45 -14.15 -8.25
N ILE A 50 26.57 -13.32 -9.29
CA ILE A 50 26.34 -13.76 -10.69
C ILE A 50 27.28 -14.91 -11.06
N LYS A 51 28.52 -14.90 -10.60
CA LYS A 51 29.50 -15.96 -10.86
C LYS A 51 29.15 -17.28 -10.18
N THR A 52 28.61 -17.23 -8.99
CA THR A 52 28.40 -18.40 -8.12
C THR A 52 26.98 -18.95 -8.15
N THR A 53 26.00 -18.17 -8.61
CA THR A 53 24.60 -18.61 -8.67
C THR A 53 24.43 -19.87 -9.49
N LYS A 54 23.50 -20.73 -9.08
CA LYS A 54 23.04 -21.91 -9.82
C LYS A 54 21.82 -21.63 -10.69
N ALA A 55 21.36 -20.38 -10.75
CA ALA A 55 20.19 -20.02 -11.54
C ALA A 55 20.30 -20.50 -12.99
N ALA A 56 19.23 -21.06 -13.54
CA ALA A 56 19.11 -21.48 -14.93
C ALA A 56 19.32 -20.29 -15.89
N ALA A 57 18.77 -19.13 -15.53
CA ALA A 57 18.97 -17.88 -16.27
C ALA A 57 18.84 -16.68 -15.31
N ILE A 58 19.40 -15.54 -15.75
CA ILE A 58 19.44 -14.32 -14.94
C ILE A 58 18.90 -13.14 -15.76
N LEU A 59 17.91 -12.43 -15.25
CA LEU A 59 17.48 -11.13 -15.77
C LEU A 59 18.55 -10.09 -15.41
N VAL A 60 19.10 -9.39 -16.39
CA VAL A 60 20.13 -8.36 -16.18
C VAL A 60 19.84 -7.12 -17.02
N PRO A 61 20.33 -5.92 -16.63
CA PRO A 61 20.25 -4.73 -17.47
C PRO A 61 20.90 -4.94 -18.85
N GLU A 62 20.34 -4.32 -19.90
CA GLU A 62 20.86 -4.41 -21.29
C GLU A 62 22.35 -4.06 -21.42
N ASN A 63 22.83 -3.15 -20.58
CA ASN A 63 24.22 -2.67 -20.59
C ASN A 63 25.19 -3.48 -19.71
N THR A 64 24.74 -4.63 -19.17
CA THR A 64 25.59 -5.49 -18.33
C THR A 64 26.69 -6.12 -19.17
N ASN A 65 27.97 -6.03 -18.74
CA ASN A 65 29.06 -6.74 -19.35
C ASN A 65 29.01 -8.23 -18.99
N ILE A 66 28.29 -9.01 -19.80
CA ILE A 66 28.07 -10.45 -19.59
C ILE A 66 29.27 -11.32 -20.01
N SER A 67 30.24 -10.81 -20.80
CA SER A 67 31.36 -11.57 -21.32
C SER A 67 32.27 -12.17 -20.24
N GLN A 68 32.24 -11.62 -19.04
CA GLN A 68 32.97 -12.11 -17.85
C GLN A 68 32.32 -13.30 -17.12
N TYR A 69 31.15 -13.75 -17.58
CA TYR A 69 30.36 -14.81 -16.92
C TYR A 69 30.11 -15.97 -17.87
N GLU A 70 31.19 -16.69 -18.23
CA GLU A 70 31.10 -17.84 -19.14
C GLU A 70 30.14 -18.93 -18.63
N GLY A 71 29.41 -19.57 -19.56
CA GLY A 71 28.50 -20.67 -19.26
C GLY A 71 27.18 -20.28 -18.62
N LYS A 72 26.96 -18.99 -18.35
CA LYS A 72 25.67 -18.50 -17.82
C LYS A 72 24.69 -18.10 -18.93
N THR A 73 23.42 -18.22 -18.67
CA THR A 73 22.34 -17.75 -19.56
C THR A 73 21.70 -16.49 -18.99
N PHE A 74 21.55 -15.49 -19.83
CA PHE A 74 21.00 -14.19 -19.45
C PHE A 74 19.77 -13.83 -20.28
N ILE A 75 18.87 -13.03 -19.67
CA ILE A 75 17.83 -12.29 -20.38
C ILE A 75 18.11 -10.81 -20.14
N LEU A 76 18.53 -10.12 -21.21
CA LEU A 76 18.81 -8.68 -21.17
C LEU A 76 17.49 -7.91 -21.20
N VAL A 77 17.28 -7.02 -20.25
CA VAL A 77 16.05 -6.21 -20.10
C VAL A 77 16.40 -4.77 -19.73
N LYS A 78 15.51 -3.83 -20.03
CA LYS A 78 15.71 -2.41 -19.65
C LYS A 78 15.79 -2.24 -18.14
N ASP A 79 14.86 -2.86 -17.42
CA ASP A 79 14.77 -2.82 -15.96
C ASP A 79 14.49 -4.22 -15.41
N PRO A 80 15.48 -4.90 -14.83
CA PRO A 80 15.31 -6.22 -14.24
C PRO A 80 14.32 -6.29 -13.09
N GLN A 81 14.16 -5.20 -12.34
CA GLN A 81 13.23 -5.15 -11.22
C GLN A 81 11.77 -5.11 -11.72
N ALA A 82 11.51 -4.27 -12.73
CA ALA A 82 10.21 -4.24 -13.38
C ALA A 82 9.89 -5.54 -14.11
N ALA A 83 10.86 -6.15 -14.79
CA ALA A 83 10.74 -7.45 -15.44
C ALA A 83 10.41 -8.56 -14.44
N TYR A 84 11.12 -8.61 -13.33
CA TYR A 84 10.84 -9.52 -12.21
C TYR A 84 9.40 -9.34 -11.70
N GLY A 85 8.99 -8.10 -11.46
CA GLY A 85 7.62 -7.78 -11.04
C GLY A 85 6.55 -8.31 -12.00
N LYS A 86 6.73 -8.13 -13.33
CA LYS A 86 5.81 -8.65 -14.36
C LYS A 86 5.68 -10.18 -14.27
N ILE A 87 6.79 -10.90 -14.10
CA ILE A 87 6.77 -12.36 -14.00
C ILE A 87 6.02 -12.80 -12.75
N LEU A 88 6.27 -12.17 -11.60
CA LEU A 88 5.54 -12.45 -10.37
C LEU A 88 4.04 -12.20 -10.50
N THR A 89 3.64 -11.13 -11.20
CA THR A 89 2.23 -10.82 -11.47
C THR A 89 1.58 -11.97 -12.25
N ILE A 90 2.19 -12.43 -13.34
CA ILE A 90 1.66 -13.55 -14.14
C ILE A 90 1.54 -14.85 -13.32
N ILE A 91 2.54 -15.13 -12.49
CA ILE A 91 2.51 -16.31 -11.60
C ILE A 91 1.33 -16.19 -10.61
N ASN A 92 1.14 -15.01 -10.06
CA ASN A 92 0.06 -14.76 -9.10
C ASN A 92 -1.32 -14.83 -9.76
N GLU A 93 -1.49 -14.23 -10.93
CA GLU A 93 -2.72 -14.32 -11.73
C GLU A 93 -3.08 -15.77 -12.05
N ALA A 94 -2.08 -16.58 -12.44
CA ALA A 94 -2.28 -18.01 -12.68
C ALA A 94 -2.69 -18.77 -11.40
N LYS A 95 -2.25 -18.36 -10.22
CA LYS A 95 -2.73 -18.91 -8.94
C LYS A 95 -4.17 -18.49 -8.64
N ILE A 96 -4.48 -17.21 -8.83
CA ILE A 96 -5.82 -16.65 -8.63
C ILE A 96 -6.83 -17.30 -9.60
N ALA A 97 -6.43 -17.53 -10.86
CA ALA A 97 -7.26 -18.20 -11.86
C ALA A 97 -7.65 -19.64 -11.46
N LYS A 98 -6.84 -20.31 -10.64
CA LYS A 98 -7.16 -21.65 -10.10
C LYS A 98 -8.22 -21.63 -8.99
N ILE A 99 -8.56 -20.48 -8.44
CA ILE A 99 -9.67 -20.37 -7.49
C ILE A 99 -10.96 -20.71 -8.25
N LYS A 100 -11.59 -21.81 -7.86
CA LYS A 100 -12.81 -22.30 -8.52
C LYS A 100 -13.91 -21.23 -8.41
N VAL A 101 -14.62 -21.03 -9.51
CA VAL A 101 -15.87 -20.27 -9.50
C VAL A 101 -16.92 -21.12 -8.80
N PHE A 102 -17.35 -20.73 -7.61
CA PHE A 102 -18.41 -21.42 -6.88
C PHE A 102 -19.05 -20.51 -5.84
N ILE A 103 -20.31 -20.78 -5.53
CA ILE A 103 -21.01 -20.15 -4.41
C ILE A 103 -21.17 -21.23 -3.35
N SER A 104 -20.62 -20.98 -2.18
CA SER A 104 -20.68 -21.92 -1.07
C SER A 104 -22.12 -22.12 -0.57
N PRO A 105 -22.59 -23.35 -0.35
CA PRO A 105 -23.88 -23.58 0.30
C PRO A 105 -23.89 -23.13 1.79
N LYS A 106 -22.75 -22.75 2.35
CA LYS A 106 -22.64 -22.18 3.69
C LYS A 106 -22.56 -20.64 3.67
N ALA A 107 -22.73 -20.01 2.52
CA ALA A 107 -22.87 -18.55 2.42
C ALA A 107 -24.33 -18.16 2.67
N THR A 108 -24.52 -17.03 3.35
CA THR A 108 -25.83 -16.40 3.51
C THR A 108 -25.88 -15.22 2.56
N ILE A 109 -26.79 -15.26 1.60
CA ILE A 109 -26.98 -14.21 0.60
C ILE A 109 -28.43 -13.78 0.69
N GLU A 110 -28.63 -12.52 1.10
CA GLU A 110 -29.98 -11.96 1.30
C GLU A 110 -30.67 -11.66 -0.05
N LYS A 111 -31.94 -11.27 0.05
CA LYS A 111 -32.75 -10.93 -1.11
C LYS A 111 -32.19 -9.70 -1.81
N ASP A 112 -32.48 -9.61 -3.10
CA ASP A 112 -32.12 -8.45 -3.94
C ASP A 112 -30.61 -8.20 -4.09
N VAL A 113 -29.77 -9.20 -3.74
CA VAL A 113 -28.34 -9.20 -4.07
C VAL A 113 -28.15 -9.51 -5.55
N THR A 114 -27.43 -8.65 -6.26
CA THR A 114 -27.08 -8.85 -7.66
C THR A 114 -25.66 -9.33 -7.80
N LEU A 115 -25.48 -10.51 -8.40
CA LEU A 115 -24.17 -11.10 -8.70
C LEU A 115 -23.87 -11.06 -10.18
N GLY A 116 -22.69 -10.57 -10.54
CA GLY A 116 -22.15 -10.63 -11.90
C GLY A 116 -21.77 -12.05 -12.33
N LYS A 117 -21.19 -12.17 -13.53
CA LYS A 117 -20.72 -13.45 -14.05
C LYS A 117 -19.45 -13.91 -13.32
N ASN A 118 -19.30 -15.23 -13.15
CA ASN A 118 -18.11 -15.85 -12.57
C ASN A 118 -17.73 -15.36 -11.15
N VAL A 119 -18.67 -14.87 -10.37
CA VAL A 119 -18.44 -14.50 -8.97
C VAL A 119 -18.19 -15.75 -8.14
N SER A 120 -17.20 -15.71 -7.26
CA SER A 120 -16.92 -16.79 -6.30
C SER A 120 -17.20 -16.31 -4.88
N ILE A 121 -17.94 -17.11 -4.11
CA ILE A 121 -18.32 -16.80 -2.73
C ILE A 121 -17.94 -17.96 -1.81
N GLY A 122 -17.03 -17.70 -0.88
CA GLY A 122 -16.48 -18.65 0.05
C GLY A 122 -17.44 -19.08 1.17
N HIS A 123 -16.96 -19.95 2.04
CA HIS A 123 -17.73 -20.42 3.20
C HIS A 123 -17.95 -19.30 4.22
N ASN A 124 -19.12 -19.31 4.87
CA ASN A 124 -19.50 -18.39 5.93
C ASN A 124 -19.44 -16.89 5.51
N VAL A 125 -19.54 -16.62 4.21
CA VAL A 125 -19.73 -15.24 3.73
C VAL A 125 -21.18 -14.84 3.99
N VAL A 126 -21.37 -13.61 4.46
CA VAL A 126 -22.69 -12.98 4.63
C VAL A 126 -22.75 -11.78 3.72
N ILE A 127 -23.79 -11.69 2.89
CA ILE A 127 -24.04 -10.56 1.99
C ILE A 127 -25.48 -10.09 2.25
N GLU A 128 -25.59 -8.85 2.72
CA GLU A 128 -26.86 -8.22 3.06
C GLU A 128 -27.57 -7.62 1.83
N GLU A 129 -28.80 -7.17 2.03
CA GLU A 129 -29.73 -6.75 1.00
C GLU A 129 -29.22 -5.65 0.07
N ASN A 130 -29.71 -5.60 -1.17
CA ASN A 130 -29.47 -4.58 -2.20
C ASN A 130 -27.97 -4.44 -2.61
N THR A 131 -27.13 -5.40 -2.26
CA THR A 131 -25.71 -5.39 -2.58
C THR A 131 -25.48 -5.83 -4.03
N GLN A 132 -24.52 -5.20 -4.71
CA GLN A 132 -24.16 -5.48 -6.09
C GLN A 132 -22.69 -5.88 -6.17
N ILE A 133 -22.39 -7.00 -6.83
CA ILE A 133 -21.04 -7.54 -6.99
C ILE A 133 -20.76 -7.75 -8.47
N GLY A 134 -19.73 -7.12 -8.99
CA GLY A 134 -19.32 -7.17 -10.40
C GLY A 134 -18.70 -8.50 -10.81
N ASP A 135 -18.55 -8.67 -12.13
CA ASP A 135 -18.05 -9.89 -12.77
C ASP A 135 -16.67 -10.30 -12.26
N ASN A 136 -16.41 -11.60 -12.20
CA ASN A 136 -15.13 -12.24 -11.83
C ASN A 136 -14.62 -11.92 -10.42
N THR A 137 -15.38 -11.23 -9.58
CA THR A 137 -15.01 -10.90 -8.21
C THR A 137 -15.00 -12.15 -7.35
N LYS A 138 -13.97 -12.28 -6.52
CA LYS A 138 -13.72 -13.43 -5.65
C LYS A 138 -13.77 -13.01 -4.18
N ILE A 139 -14.72 -13.58 -3.45
CA ILE A 139 -14.94 -13.31 -2.02
C ILE A 139 -14.58 -14.58 -1.27
N MET A 140 -13.56 -14.50 -0.44
CA MET A 140 -13.06 -15.63 0.33
C MET A 140 -13.91 -15.87 1.61
N ALA A 141 -13.54 -16.85 2.40
CA ALA A 141 -14.33 -17.25 3.56
C ALA A 141 -14.41 -16.17 4.66
N ASN A 142 -15.50 -16.19 5.43
CA ASN A 142 -15.73 -15.35 6.60
C ASN A 142 -15.76 -13.83 6.30
N VAL A 143 -16.13 -13.42 5.10
CA VAL A 143 -16.32 -12.02 4.72
C VAL A 143 -17.73 -11.59 5.07
N PHE A 144 -17.86 -10.40 5.65
CA PHE A 144 -19.15 -9.73 5.88
C PHE A 144 -19.29 -8.54 4.94
N ILE A 145 -20.41 -8.45 4.24
CA ILE A 145 -20.78 -7.36 3.33
C ILE A 145 -22.16 -6.85 3.72
N GLY A 146 -22.20 -5.61 4.18
CA GLY A 146 -23.42 -4.94 4.61
C GLY A 146 -24.36 -4.54 3.48
N GLN A 147 -25.47 -3.91 3.84
CA GLN A 147 -26.52 -3.48 2.91
C GLN A 147 -26.04 -2.40 1.93
N ASN A 148 -26.62 -2.37 0.74
CA ASN A 148 -26.39 -1.35 -0.31
C ASN A 148 -24.93 -1.24 -0.77
N VAL A 149 -24.08 -2.21 -0.50
CA VAL A 149 -22.67 -2.20 -0.91
C VAL A 149 -22.57 -2.41 -2.43
N LYS A 150 -21.65 -1.68 -3.07
CA LYS A 150 -21.32 -1.88 -4.49
C LYS A 150 -19.86 -2.26 -4.63
N ILE A 151 -19.61 -3.40 -5.25
CA ILE A 151 -18.27 -3.93 -5.52
C ILE A 151 -18.13 -4.11 -7.02
N GLY A 152 -17.06 -3.53 -7.58
CA GLY A 152 -16.74 -3.63 -9.00
C GLY A 152 -16.31 -5.02 -9.45
N LYS A 153 -15.74 -5.10 -10.65
CA LYS A 153 -15.28 -6.32 -11.30
C LYS A 153 -13.88 -6.70 -10.86
N ASN A 154 -13.56 -8.00 -11.02
CA ASN A 154 -12.22 -8.55 -10.80
C ASN A 154 -11.63 -8.30 -9.40
N CYS A 155 -12.45 -7.95 -8.42
CA CYS A 155 -11.98 -7.71 -7.08
C CYS A 155 -11.61 -9.02 -6.37
N LEU A 156 -10.61 -8.94 -5.49
CA LEU A 156 -10.16 -10.05 -4.66
C LEU A 156 -10.30 -9.67 -3.17
N ILE A 157 -11.26 -10.29 -2.50
CA ILE A 157 -11.59 -10.01 -1.11
C ILE A 157 -11.17 -11.21 -0.26
N TYR A 158 -10.11 -11.01 0.51
CA TYR A 158 -9.50 -12.05 1.33
C TYR A 158 -10.32 -12.34 2.61
N PRO A 159 -10.00 -13.45 3.32
CA PRO A 159 -10.79 -13.86 4.48
C PRO A 159 -10.84 -12.80 5.60
N ASN A 160 -11.95 -12.81 6.34
CA ASN A 160 -12.20 -11.93 7.50
C ASN A 160 -12.24 -10.44 7.19
N VAL A 161 -12.47 -10.04 5.93
CA VAL A 161 -12.76 -8.65 5.56
C VAL A 161 -14.18 -8.29 5.98
N THR A 162 -14.34 -7.08 6.50
CA THR A 162 -15.64 -6.50 6.85
C THR A 162 -15.89 -5.25 6.01
N ILE A 163 -16.97 -5.26 5.25
CA ILE A 163 -17.40 -4.12 4.43
C ILE A 163 -18.76 -3.71 4.95
N ARG A 164 -18.82 -2.54 5.60
CA ARG A 164 -20.08 -2.02 6.13
C ARG A 164 -20.93 -1.37 5.05
N GLU A 165 -22.17 -1.15 5.44
CA GLU A 165 -23.26 -0.63 4.60
C GLU A 165 -22.85 0.63 3.81
N ASP A 166 -23.44 0.79 2.63
CA ASP A 166 -23.30 1.90 1.68
C ASP A 166 -21.89 2.08 1.08
N THR A 167 -20.95 1.18 1.37
CA THR A 167 -19.59 1.24 0.85
C THR A 167 -19.56 0.98 -0.67
N ILE A 168 -18.75 1.76 -1.38
CA ILE A 168 -18.55 1.63 -2.83
C ILE A 168 -17.08 1.27 -3.11
N ILE A 169 -16.86 0.23 -3.90
CA ILE A 169 -15.53 -0.27 -4.28
C ILE A 169 -15.48 -0.38 -5.79
N GLY A 170 -14.46 0.22 -6.41
CA GLY A 170 -14.23 0.17 -7.86
C GLY A 170 -13.76 -1.19 -8.35
N ASP A 171 -13.32 -1.24 -9.60
CA ASP A 171 -12.83 -2.45 -10.26
C ASP A 171 -11.38 -2.79 -9.84
N ASP A 172 -10.98 -4.06 -10.01
CA ASP A 172 -9.60 -4.55 -9.84
C ASP A 172 -8.98 -4.32 -8.45
N CYS A 173 -9.81 -4.22 -7.41
CA CYS A 173 -9.36 -3.96 -6.04
C CYS A 173 -8.98 -5.24 -5.29
N ILE A 174 -7.99 -5.11 -4.38
CA ILE A 174 -7.55 -6.18 -3.49
C ILE A 174 -7.73 -5.73 -2.05
N LEU A 175 -8.54 -6.44 -1.29
CA LEU A 175 -8.69 -6.24 0.16
C LEU A 175 -8.05 -7.42 0.90
N ASN A 176 -6.95 -7.16 1.59
CA ASN A 176 -6.21 -8.18 2.32
C ASN A 176 -6.92 -8.59 3.64
N PRO A 177 -6.51 -9.71 4.28
CA PRO A 177 -7.23 -10.24 5.43
C PRO A 177 -7.43 -9.25 6.57
N GLY A 178 -8.64 -9.20 7.12
CA GLY A 178 -8.95 -8.37 8.29
C GLY A 178 -9.16 -6.87 7.99
N VAL A 179 -9.19 -6.45 6.72
CA VAL A 179 -9.56 -5.07 6.36
C VAL A 179 -10.98 -4.76 6.81
N VAL A 180 -11.18 -3.56 7.38
CA VAL A 180 -12.49 -3.05 7.78
C VAL A 180 -12.78 -1.75 7.03
N LEU A 181 -13.84 -1.73 6.23
CA LEU A 181 -14.32 -0.54 5.54
C LEU A 181 -15.65 -0.08 6.14
N GLY A 182 -15.76 1.20 6.44
CA GLY A 182 -17.00 1.82 6.89
C GLY A 182 -17.25 1.70 8.41
N GLY A 183 -16.22 1.42 9.22
CA GLY A 183 -16.31 1.57 10.67
C GLY A 183 -16.71 3.01 11.08
N ASP A 184 -17.31 3.17 12.25
CA ASP A 184 -17.60 4.51 12.75
C ASP A 184 -16.33 5.27 13.09
N GLY A 185 -16.18 6.48 12.58
CA GLY A 185 -15.10 7.37 12.97
C GLY A 185 -15.17 7.78 14.44
N PHE A 186 -14.03 8.21 14.99
CA PHE A 186 -13.91 8.67 16.36
C PHE A 186 -14.60 10.04 16.52
N GLY A 187 -15.92 10.01 16.70
CA GLY A 187 -16.77 11.19 16.85
C GLY A 187 -17.45 11.23 18.22
N PHE A 188 -16.95 12.09 19.12
CA PHE A 188 -17.53 12.29 20.44
C PHE A 188 -17.59 13.78 20.77
N VAL A 189 -18.59 14.18 21.57
CA VAL A 189 -18.77 15.55 22.08
C VAL A 189 -18.95 15.51 23.59
N SER A 190 -18.39 16.49 24.27
CA SER A 190 -18.58 16.64 25.73
C SER A 190 -19.80 17.47 25.99
N GLU A 191 -20.70 16.96 26.84
CA GLU A 191 -21.87 17.66 27.37
C GLU A 191 -21.80 17.58 28.90
N GLY A 192 -21.25 18.63 29.51
CA GLY A 192 -20.92 18.63 30.94
C GLY A 192 -19.88 17.56 31.25
N GLU A 193 -20.17 16.64 32.19
CA GLU A 193 -19.29 15.52 32.55
C GLU A 193 -19.46 14.27 31.64
N LYS A 194 -20.42 14.31 30.70
CA LYS A 194 -20.71 13.18 29.81
C LYS A 194 -20.02 13.34 28.48
N VAL A 195 -19.58 12.20 27.94
CA VAL A 195 -19.05 12.08 26.57
C VAL A 195 -20.10 11.37 25.73
N LEU A 196 -20.70 12.09 24.77
CA LEU A 196 -21.74 11.58 23.90
C LEU A 196 -21.19 11.20 22.56
N LYS A 197 -21.59 10.03 22.03
CA LYS A 197 -21.24 9.60 20.69
C LYS A 197 -21.95 10.45 19.64
N LYS A 198 -21.21 10.99 18.68
CA LYS A 198 -21.72 11.58 17.45
C LYS A 198 -21.76 10.49 16.37
N PRO A 199 -22.97 10.02 15.95
CA PRO A 199 -23.10 8.99 14.93
C PRO A 199 -22.41 9.40 13.61
N GLN A 200 -21.87 8.40 12.91
CA GLN A 200 -21.24 8.54 11.61
C GLN A 200 -22.18 7.94 10.55
N LEU A 201 -22.72 8.77 9.66
CA LEU A 201 -23.81 8.41 8.76
C LEU A 201 -23.43 8.44 7.27
N GLY A 202 -22.18 8.82 6.96
CA GLY A 202 -21.66 8.80 5.62
C GLY A 202 -21.14 7.41 5.22
N TYR A 203 -20.37 7.34 4.16
CA TYR A 203 -19.90 6.08 3.59
C TYR A 203 -18.42 6.12 3.19
N VAL A 204 -17.90 4.98 2.75
CA VAL A 204 -16.55 4.82 2.19
C VAL A 204 -16.65 4.60 0.68
N GLU A 205 -15.80 5.27 -0.10
CA GLU A 205 -15.69 5.06 -1.54
C GLU A 205 -14.23 4.81 -1.92
N ILE A 206 -14.00 3.66 -2.57
CA ILE A 206 -12.69 3.20 -3.03
C ILE A 206 -12.69 3.23 -4.56
N GLY A 207 -11.68 3.86 -5.17
CA GLY A 207 -11.49 3.88 -6.62
C GLY A 207 -11.06 2.53 -7.20
N ASN A 208 -10.60 2.55 -8.44
CA ASN A 208 -10.17 1.34 -9.15
C ASN A 208 -8.72 0.99 -8.85
N ASN A 209 -8.38 -0.31 -8.95
CA ASN A 209 -7.02 -0.84 -8.77
C ASN A 209 -6.37 -0.41 -7.44
N VAL A 210 -7.17 -0.33 -6.39
CA VAL A 210 -6.71 -0.04 -5.03
C VAL A 210 -6.37 -1.35 -4.32
N GLU A 211 -5.26 -1.36 -3.60
CA GLU A 211 -4.89 -2.46 -2.73
C GLU A 211 -4.81 -1.98 -1.29
N ILE A 212 -5.46 -2.71 -0.37
CA ILE A 212 -5.50 -2.38 1.05
C ILE A 212 -4.93 -3.56 1.84
N GLY A 213 -3.87 -3.29 2.60
CA GLY A 213 -3.13 -4.24 3.42
C GLY A 213 -3.90 -4.75 4.63
N ALA A 214 -3.41 -5.85 5.18
CA ALA A 214 -4.08 -6.57 6.27
C ALA A 214 -4.32 -5.71 7.52
N ASN A 215 -5.50 -5.88 8.12
CA ASN A 215 -5.95 -5.17 9.33
C ASN A 215 -5.92 -3.63 9.21
N THR A 216 -5.98 -3.10 8.01
CA THR A 216 -6.18 -1.67 7.76
C THR A 216 -7.65 -1.31 7.97
N THR A 217 -7.90 -0.16 8.58
CA THR A 217 -9.25 0.35 8.84
C THR A 217 -9.49 1.67 8.12
N VAL A 218 -10.67 1.79 7.51
CA VAL A 218 -11.13 3.01 6.84
C VAL A 218 -12.49 3.39 7.41
N ASP A 219 -12.54 4.47 8.16
CA ASP A 219 -13.78 4.93 8.78
C ASP A 219 -14.69 5.62 7.77
N ARG A 220 -16.00 5.49 7.99
CA ARG A 220 -17.02 6.21 7.21
C ARG A 220 -17.02 7.71 7.53
N ALA A 221 -17.52 8.50 6.62
CA ALA A 221 -17.68 9.93 6.84
C ALA A 221 -18.81 10.23 7.84
N THR A 222 -18.80 11.45 8.37
CA THR A 222 -19.74 11.88 9.43
C THR A 222 -21.15 12.12 8.89
N LEU A 223 -21.31 12.83 7.77
CA LEU A 223 -22.63 13.23 7.24
C LEU A 223 -23.12 12.27 6.18
N PRO A 224 -24.44 12.03 6.03
CA PRO A 224 -24.99 11.04 5.11
C PRO A 224 -24.55 11.21 3.64
N SER A 225 -24.38 12.44 3.18
CA SER A 225 -23.93 12.76 1.82
C SER A 225 -22.40 12.85 1.66
N SER A 226 -21.65 12.62 2.73
CA SER A 226 -20.19 12.71 2.74
C SER A 226 -19.56 11.33 2.62
N LYS A 227 -18.34 11.30 2.11
CA LYS A 227 -17.56 10.08 1.99
C LYS A 227 -16.12 10.23 2.53
N THR A 228 -15.56 9.13 2.98
CA THR A 228 -14.12 8.92 3.06
C THR A 228 -13.70 8.30 1.74
N TYR A 229 -12.69 8.85 1.09
CA TYR A 229 -12.37 8.50 -0.30
C TYR A 229 -10.92 8.09 -0.49
N ILE A 230 -10.70 7.03 -1.27
CA ILE A 230 -9.37 6.57 -1.70
C ILE A 230 -9.36 6.51 -3.23
N GLY A 231 -8.46 7.29 -3.86
CA GLY A 231 -8.36 7.41 -5.31
C GLY A 231 -7.74 6.21 -5.99
N ASP A 232 -7.93 6.12 -7.31
CA ASP A 232 -7.47 5.00 -8.16
C ASP A 232 -5.96 4.74 -8.01
N ASN A 233 -5.56 3.47 -8.19
CA ASN A 233 -4.18 2.99 -8.17
C ASN A 233 -3.44 3.21 -6.84
N THR A 234 -4.10 3.63 -5.78
CA THR A 234 -3.48 3.84 -4.46
C THR A 234 -3.19 2.50 -3.79
N LYS A 235 -2.01 2.39 -3.18
CA LYS A 235 -1.56 1.19 -2.46
C LYS A 235 -1.38 1.51 -0.99
N ILE A 236 -2.06 0.76 -0.15
CA ILE A 236 -2.09 0.94 1.30
C ILE A 236 -1.59 -0.34 1.95
N ASP A 237 -0.60 -0.22 2.79
CA ASP A 237 0.02 -1.34 3.50
C ASP A 237 -0.78 -1.74 4.76
N ASN A 238 -0.25 -2.64 5.54
CA ASN A 238 -0.88 -3.22 6.71
C ASN A 238 -0.99 -2.24 7.88
N LEU A 239 -2.03 -2.42 8.71
CA LEU A 239 -2.22 -1.70 9.97
C LEU A 239 -2.32 -0.17 9.80
N VAL A 240 -2.78 0.29 8.66
CA VAL A 240 -3.03 1.72 8.41
C VAL A 240 -4.40 2.11 8.97
N MET A 241 -4.50 3.30 9.58
CA MET A 241 -5.75 3.86 10.06
C MET A 241 -6.10 5.11 9.27
N ILE A 242 -7.23 5.09 8.58
CA ILE A 242 -7.77 6.21 7.80
C ILE A 242 -9.08 6.64 8.45
N ALA A 243 -9.06 7.82 9.07
CA ALA A 243 -10.22 8.32 9.79
C ALA A 243 -11.31 8.91 8.87
N HIS A 244 -12.43 9.27 9.49
CA HIS A 244 -13.62 9.80 8.81
C HIS A 244 -13.32 11.04 7.94
N ASN A 245 -13.97 11.16 6.80
CA ASN A 245 -13.86 12.29 5.88
C ASN A 245 -12.46 12.52 5.29
N VAL A 246 -11.54 11.57 5.40
CA VAL A 246 -10.24 11.64 4.75
C VAL A 246 -10.42 11.45 3.25
N HIS A 247 -9.69 12.24 2.47
CA HIS A 247 -9.58 12.11 1.02
C HIS A 247 -8.15 11.81 0.63
N ILE A 248 -7.90 10.67 -0.01
CA ILE A 248 -6.60 10.29 -0.56
C ILE A 248 -6.69 10.29 -2.08
N GLY A 249 -5.80 11.02 -2.74
CA GLY A 249 -5.71 11.11 -4.19
C GLY A 249 -5.21 9.82 -4.83
N LYS A 250 -5.04 9.87 -6.16
CA LYS A 250 -4.64 8.73 -7.00
C LYS A 250 -3.15 8.44 -6.91
N ASN A 251 -2.77 7.19 -7.23
CA ASN A 251 -1.37 6.76 -7.36
C ASN A 251 -0.52 7.02 -6.10
N SER A 252 -1.12 7.03 -4.93
CA SER A 252 -0.43 7.29 -3.66
C SER A 252 -0.01 5.97 -2.99
N THR A 253 1.05 6.02 -2.18
CA THR A 253 1.58 4.89 -1.45
C THR A 253 1.59 5.20 0.04
N ILE A 254 0.82 4.44 0.81
CA ILE A 254 0.67 4.60 2.26
C ILE A 254 1.27 3.37 2.92
N VAL A 255 2.42 3.53 3.55
CA VAL A 255 3.17 2.41 4.13
C VAL A 255 2.62 2.05 5.52
N ALA A 256 3.05 0.91 6.05
CA ALA A 256 2.50 0.31 7.27
C ALA A 256 2.44 1.25 8.48
N GLN A 257 1.40 1.09 9.28
CA GLN A 257 1.15 1.80 10.54
C GLN A 257 1.01 3.32 10.41
N VAL A 258 0.73 3.83 9.21
CA VAL A 258 0.37 5.25 9.03
C VAL A 258 -0.99 5.52 9.66
N GLY A 259 -1.11 6.65 10.37
CA GLY A 259 -2.36 7.15 10.93
C GLY A 259 -2.75 8.49 10.31
N ILE A 260 -3.93 8.57 9.69
CA ILE A 260 -4.43 9.80 9.07
C ILE A 260 -5.70 10.23 9.81
N ALA A 261 -5.63 11.33 10.53
CA ALA A 261 -6.77 11.84 11.30
C ALA A 261 -7.84 12.49 10.42
N GLY A 262 -9.03 12.64 10.99
CA GLY A 262 -10.24 13.02 10.25
C GLY A 262 -10.16 14.32 9.45
N SER A 263 -10.86 14.36 8.33
CA SER A 263 -10.97 15.52 7.42
C SER A 263 -9.64 15.98 6.80
N THR A 264 -8.63 15.14 6.77
CA THR A 264 -7.37 15.38 6.10
C THR A 264 -7.51 15.12 4.59
N ALA A 265 -6.91 15.99 3.78
CA ALA A 265 -6.83 15.82 2.33
C ALA A 265 -5.39 15.47 1.91
N VAL A 266 -5.21 14.33 1.28
CA VAL A 266 -3.95 13.87 0.71
C VAL A 266 -4.05 13.93 -0.82
N GLY A 267 -3.10 14.58 -1.47
CA GLY A 267 -3.04 14.76 -2.92
C GLY A 267 -2.72 13.49 -3.68
N ASN A 268 -2.42 13.65 -4.97
CA ASN A 268 -2.04 12.57 -5.87
C ASN A 268 -0.53 12.29 -5.77
N HIS A 269 -0.12 11.03 -6.07
CA HIS A 269 1.30 10.64 -6.09
C HIS A 269 2.03 10.91 -4.77
N VAL A 270 1.33 10.83 -3.64
CA VAL A 270 1.90 11.05 -2.31
C VAL A 270 2.47 9.74 -1.78
N THR A 271 3.63 9.83 -1.14
CA THR A 271 4.23 8.71 -0.40
C THR A 271 4.30 9.05 1.09
N LEU A 272 3.55 8.30 1.90
CA LEU A 272 3.65 8.33 3.35
C LEU A 272 4.44 7.11 3.81
N ALA A 273 5.65 7.31 4.30
CA ALA A 273 6.49 6.22 4.80
C ALA A 273 5.96 5.67 6.13
N GLY A 274 6.51 4.53 6.59
CA GLY A 274 5.98 3.82 7.75
C GLY A 274 5.87 4.66 9.01
N GLN A 275 4.78 4.47 9.75
CA GLN A 275 4.50 5.11 11.02
C GLN A 275 4.35 6.65 10.98
N VAL A 276 4.07 7.22 9.82
CA VAL A 276 3.72 8.65 9.72
C VAL A 276 2.37 8.87 10.39
N GLY A 277 2.30 9.92 11.23
CA GLY A 277 1.07 10.37 11.87
C GLY A 277 0.67 11.75 11.33
N ILE A 278 -0.58 11.91 10.90
CA ILE A 278 -1.09 13.18 10.34
C ILE A 278 -2.26 13.66 11.19
N VAL A 279 -2.18 14.89 11.71
CA VAL A 279 -3.29 15.51 12.44
C VAL A 279 -4.48 15.81 11.52
N GLY A 280 -5.66 16.01 12.12
CA GLY A 280 -6.87 16.31 11.35
C GLY A 280 -6.85 17.68 10.66
N HIS A 281 -7.67 17.81 9.59
CA HIS A 281 -7.95 19.06 8.89
C HIS A 281 -6.73 19.70 8.18
N VAL A 282 -5.69 18.95 7.85
CA VAL A 282 -4.55 19.41 7.07
C VAL A 282 -4.62 18.96 5.61
N LYS A 283 -3.87 19.66 4.75
CA LYS A 283 -3.74 19.35 3.32
C LYS A 283 -2.31 18.96 2.98
N ILE A 284 -2.15 17.80 2.39
CA ILE A 284 -0.89 17.35 1.81
C ILE A 284 -1.01 17.49 0.30
N GLY A 285 -0.14 18.30 -0.30
CA GLY A 285 -0.15 18.57 -1.74
C GLY A 285 0.27 17.36 -2.59
N ASP A 286 0.13 17.48 -3.90
CA ASP A 286 0.54 16.45 -4.85
C ASP A 286 2.06 16.22 -4.85
N ASN A 287 2.49 14.99 -5.16
CA ASN A 287 3.91 14.59 -5.25
C ASN A 287 4.71 14.82 -3.95
N VAL A 288 4.07 14.78 -2.80
CA VAL A 288 4.75 14.91 -1.49
C VAL A 288 5.28 13.55 -1.05
N MET A 289 6.49 13.53 -0.51
CA MET A 289 7.07 12.37 0.15
C MET A 289 7.34 12.70 1.62
N ILE A 290 6.81 11.88 2.54
CA ILE A 290 7.00 12.05 3.98
C ILE A 290 7.79 10.88 4.53
N GLY A 291 8.95 11.17 5.14
CA GLY A 291 9.83 10.18 5.76
C GLY A 291 9.20 9.47 6.96
N ALA A 292 9.68 8.27 7.25
CA ALA A 292 9.14 7.41 8.32
C ALA A 292 9.12 8.10 9.69
N GLN A 293 8.11 7.77 10.50
CA GLN A 293 7.91 8.27 11.87
C GLN A 293 7.74 9.80 11.98
N ALA A 294 7.45 10.49 10.87
CA ALA A 294 7.18 11.92 10.91
C ALA A 294 5.78 12.22 11.47
N GLY A 295 5.69 13.26 12.31
CA GLY A 295 4.43 13.84 12.78
C GLY A 295 4.10 15.09 11.97
N VAL A 296 3.02 15.06 11.21
CA VAL A 296 2.55 16.18 10.38
C VAL A 296 1.50 16.97 11.13
N THR A 297 1.79 18.23 11.41
CA THR A 297 0.90 19.13 12.19
C THR A 297 0.35 20.31 11.37
N ASN A 298 0.83 20.49 10.14
CA ASN A 298 0.44 21.60 9.26
C ASN A 298 0.35 21.14 7.81
N ASP A 299 -0.24 21.98 6.97
CA ASP A 299 -0.31 21.75 5.52
C ASP A 299 1.10 21.63 4.92
N ILE A 300 1.24 20.72 3.94
CA ILE A 300 2.48 20.53 3.19
C ILE A 300 2.20 20.88 1.72
N PRO A 301 2.89 21.90 1.16
CA PRO A 301 2.78 22.25 -0.26
C PRO A 301 3.20 21.10 -1.17
N ALA A 302 2.69 21.07 -2.40
CA ALA A 302 3.04 20.06 -3.39
C ALA A 302 4.55 20.01 -3.69
N ASN A 303 5.03 18.85 -4.15
CA ASN A 303 6.41 18.58 -4.58
C ASN A 303 7.46 18.72 -3.45
N GLN A 304 7.06 18.50 -2.21
CA GLN A 304 7.97 18.55 -1.05
C GLN A 304 8.41 17.15 -0.63
N VAL A 305 9.66 17.06 -0.19
CA VAL A 305 10.19 15.90 0.54
C VAL A 305 10.48 16.34 1.97
N VAL A 306 9.76 15.76 2.92
CA VAL A 306 9.87 16.13 4.34
C VAL A 306 10.12 14.89 5.19
N SER A 307 10.72 15.07 6.37
CA SER A 307 11.01 13.96 7.29
C SER A 307 10.95 14.42 8.74
N GLY A 308 10.87 13.43 9.64
CA GLY A 308 10.94 13.63 11.09
C GLY A 308 12.37 13.53 11.65
N GLU A 309 12.49 13.14 12.93
CA GLU A 309 13.79 13.03 13.63
C GLU A 309 14.68 11.90 13.05
N PRO A 310 15.98 12.18 12.77
CA PRO A 310 16.92 11.13 12.35
C PRO A 310 17.34 10.23 13.51
N LEU A 311 17.61 8.96 13.21
CA LEU A 311 18.22 8.01 14.14
C LEU A 311 19.61 8.50 14.55
N GLN A 312 19.92 8.46 15.86
CA GLN A 312 21.17 8.89 16.44
C GLN A 312 21.76 7.82 17.37
N PRO A 313 23.09 7.75 17.54
CA PRO A 313 23.70 6.96 18.62
C PRO A 313 23.12 7.36 19.99
N TYR A 314 22.86 6.40 20.88
CA TYR A 314 22.10 6.62 22.12
C TYR A 314 22.63 7.78 22.99
N ARG A 315 23.96 7.88 23.17
CA ARG A 315 24.54 8.99 23.94
C ARG A 315 24.26 10.35 23.31
N ARG A 316 24.35 10.44 21.97
CA ARG A 316 24.05 11.68 21.22
C ARG A 316 22.58 12.04 21.31
N TYR A 317 21.69 11.04 21.20
CA TYR A 317 20.26 11.23 21.41
C TYR A 317 19.96 11.86 22.78
N LEU A 318 20.54 11.32 23.88
CA LEU A 318 20.33 11.87 25.22
C LEU A 318 20.84 13.31 25.34
N GLN A 319 22.02 13.60 24.78
CA GLN A 319 22.57 14.97 24.74
C GLN A 319 21.66 15.92 23.96
N THR A 320 21.20 15.52 22.76
CA THR A 320 20.29 16.29 21.93
C THR A 320 18.99 16.60 22.68
N LYS A 321 18.38 15.60 23.33
CA LYS A 321 17.16 15.78 24.12
C LYS A 321 17.36 16.73 25.31
N ALA A 322 18.51 16.68 25.97
CA ALA A 322 18.84 17.61 27.04
C ALA A 322 18.99 19.06 26.56
N ILE A 323 19.59 19.25 25.38
CA ILE A 323 19.72 20.58 24.75
C ILE A 323 18.36 21.10 24.31
N ILE A 324 17.53 20.29 23.66
CA ILE A 324 16.17 20.66 23.20
C ILE A 324 15.34 21.20 24.37
N LYS A 325 15.41 20.58 25.55
CA LYS A 325 14.71 21.10 26.74
C LYS A 325 15.14 22.51 27.15
N LYS A 326 16.37 22.90 26.86
CA LYS A 326 16.95 24.21 27.19
C LYS A 326 16.83 25.23 26.05
N LEU A 327 16.33 24.83 24.87
CA LEU A 327 16.22 25.73 23.72
C LEU A 327 15.48 27.05 24.00
N PRO A 328 14.36 27.07 24.76
CA PRO A 328 13.70 28.35 25.09
C PRO A 328 14.59 29.29 25.89
N GLU A 329 15.37 28.77 26.88
CA GLU A 329 16.30 29.54 27.69
C GLU A 329 17.50 30.03 26.90
N ILE A 330 18.06 29.16 26.04
CA ILE A 330 19.15 29.49 25.11
C ILE A 330 18.71 30.63 24.15
N TYR A 331 17.49 30.48 23.59
CA TYR A 331 16.95 31.47 22.68
C TYR A 331 16.74 32.86 23.36
N ALA A 332 16.21 32.85 24.60
CA ALA A 332 16.07 34.07 25.39
C ALA A 332 17.42 34.74 25.66
N THR A 333 18.44 33.92 26.01
CA THR A 333 19.81 34.43 26.23
C THR A 333 20.43 35.04 24.98
N ILE A 334 20.24 34.41 23.80
CA ILE A 334 20.71 34.92 22.52
C ILE A 334 20.07 36.27 22.23
N LYS A 335 18.76 36.41 22.37
CA LYS A 335 18.04 37.68 22.17
C LYS A 335 18.51 38.79 23.11
N ASP A 336 18.84 38.47 24.36
CA ASP A 336 19.39 39.45 25.30
C ASP A 336 20.82 39.88 24.90
N LEU A 337 21.64 38.96 24.42
CA LEU A 337 22.97 39.25 23.90
C LEU A 337 22.90 40.15 22.65
N GLU A 338 22.01 39.86 21.70
CA GLU A 338 21.79 40.70 20.50
C GLU A 338 21.44 42.13 20.91
N LYS A 339 20.51 42.31 21.88
CA LYS A 339 20.17 43.65 22.38
C LYS A 339 21.34 44.38 23.03
N LYS A 340 22.23 43.67 23.73
CA LYS A 340 23.42 44.26 24.38
C LYS A 340 24.50 44.62 23.38
N ILE A 341 24.64 43.88 22.29
CA ILE A 341 25.58 44.18 21.20
C ILE A 341 25.12 45.43 20.46
N ASN A 342 23.87 45.47 20.00
CA ASN A 342 23.32 46.59 19.24
C ASN A 342 23.31 47.94 20.05
N LYS A 343 23.22 47.84 21.40
CA LYS A 343 23.35 49.03 22.27
C LYS A 343 24.79 49.52 22.47
N LYS A 344 25.80 48.80 22.02
CA LYS A 344 27.20 49.21 22.10
C LYS A 344 27.71 49.84 20.79
N GLU A 345 26.89 49.76 19.72
CA GLU A 345 27.21 50.38 18.42
C GLU A 345 26.53 51.77 18.24
N ASP A 346 25.64 52.15 19.17
CA ASP A 346 25.12 53.53 19.35
C ASP A 346 25.89 54.27 20.48
#